data_99ad88d4a5bcf6f467e9b289e132e8e5
#
_entry.id   99ad88d4a5bcf6f467e9b289e132e8e5
#
_cell.length_a   1.000
_cell.length_b   1.000
_cell.length_c   1.000
_cell.angle_alpha   90.00
_cell.angle_beta   90.00
_cell.angle_gamma   90.00
#
_symmetry.space_group_name_H-M   'P 1'
#
loop_
_entity.id
_entity.type
_entity.pdbx_description
1 polymer ?
#
loop_
_entity_poly.entity_id
_entity_poly.type
_entity_poly.pdbx_seq_one_letter_code
_entity_poly.pdbx_strand_id
1 'polypeptide(L)'
;MAVNRVPVLKRCRSLGLDPIYLGIDKKSTRQLKRANRKMSEYGLQLREKQKAKFIYGVLEKPFHNYYDKADRMPGQTGANLMILLESRLDNVVFRMGFARTRKEARQIVDHKHVLVNGKCVNIPSYLVTVSYTHLRAHETELHL
;
A
#
# COMPACT_ATOMS: atom_id res chain seq x y z
N MET A 1 15.31 2.21 4.93
CA MET A 1 14.39 1.41 4.07
C MET A 1 14.13 2.16 2.76
N ALA A 2 14.09 1.48 1.61
CA ALA A 2 13.85 2.13 0.32
C ALA A 2 12.41 2.65 0.24
N VAL A 3 12.23 3.92 -0.13
CA VAL A 3 10.94 4.61 -0.19
C VAL A 3 10.60 4.94 -1.64
N ASN A 4 9.34 4.71 -2.03
CA ASN A 4 8.83 5.13 -3.33
C ASN A 4 8.58 6.65 -3.35
N ARG A 5 9.39 7.41 -4.09
CA ARG A 5 9.32 8.87 -4.21
C ARG A 5 8.65 9.36 -5.50
N VAL A 6 7.95 8.49 -6.20
CA VAL A 6 7.31 8.84 -7.48
C VAL A 6 6.21 9.89 -7.27
N PRO A 7 6.07 10.90 -8.18
CA PRO A 7 4.99 11.88 -8.12
C PRO A 7 3.62 11.21 -8.23
N VAL A 8 2.79 11.35 -7.18
CA VAL A 8 1.55 10.58 -7.02
C VAL A 8 0.54 10.88 -8.12
N LEU A 9 0.20 12.15 -8.35
CA LEU A 9 -0.82 12.52 -9.34
C LEU A 9 -0.42 12.15 -10.77
N LYS A 10 0.86 12.27 -11.11
CA LYS A 10 1.37 11.86 -12.43
C LYS A 10 1.22 10.34 -12.61
N ARG A 11 1.55 9.58 -11.57
CA ARG A 11 1.47 8.12 -11.61
C ARG A 11 0.02 7.63 -11.63
N CYS A 12 -0.87 8.24 -10.83
CA CYS A 12 -2.31 7.94 -10.87
C CYS A 12 -2.87 8.10 -12.28
N ARG A 13 -2.56 9.22 -12.96
CA ARG A 13 -3.00 9.44 -14.34
C ARG A 13 -2.48 8.38 -15.30
N SER A 14 -1.20 8.01 -15.20
CA SER A 14 -0.60 7.01 -16.10
C SER A 14 -1.21 5.62 -15.90
N LEU A 15 -1.63 5.29 -14.70
CA LEU A 15 -2.23 3.99 -14.35
C LEU A 15 -3.76 3.99 -14.45
N GLY A 16 -4.39 5.15 -14.62
CA GLY A 16 -5.85 5.27 -14.61
C GLY A 16 -6.46 5.01 -13.22
N LEU A 17 -5.77 5.41 -12.15
CA LEU A 17 -6.23 5.33 -10.78
C LEU A 17 -6.77 6.67 -10.31
N ASP A 18 -7.85 6.65 -9.53
CA ASP A 18 -8.31 7.85 -8.83
C ASP A 18 -7.41 8.08 -7.58
N PRO A 19 -6.87 9.30 -7.38
CA PRO A 19 -6.08 9.64 -6.19
C PRO A 19 -6.81 9.39 -4.86
N ILE A 20 -8.12 9.40 -4.84
CA ILE A 20 -8.96 9.12 -3.66
C ILE A 20 -8.64 7.76 -3.05
N TYR A 21 -8.36 6.73 -3.85
CA TYR A 21 -7.95 5.40 -3.35
C TYR A 21 -6.65 5.41 -2.55
N LEU A 22 -5.85 6.46 -2.70
CA LEU A 22 -4.60 6.66 -1.97
C LEU A 22 -4.76 7.60 -0.78
N GLY A 23 -5.98 8.08 -0.51
CA GLY A 23 -6.27 9.04 0.54
C GLY A 23 -5.89 10.49 0.18
N ILE A 24 -5.84 10.83 -1.13
CA ILE A 24 -5.47 12.15 -1.63
C ILE A 24 -6.66 12.81 -2.31
N ASP A 25 -7.19 13.88 -1.72
CA ASP A 25 -8.35 14.62 -2.26
C ASP A 25 -8.02 15.53 -3.44
N LYS A 26 -6.74 15.70 -3.76
CA LYS A 26 -6.29 16.59 -4.82
C LYS A 26 -6.52 15.96 -6.20
N LYS A 27 -7.37 16.60 -7.01
CA LYS A 27 -7.60 16.22 -8.40
C LYS A 27 -6.53 16.83 -9.33
N SER A 28 -6.16 16.09 -10.36
CA SER A 28 -5.27 16.60 -11.40
C SER A 28 -6.07 17.43 -12.41
N THR A 29 -5.63 18.66 -12.66
CA THR A 29 -6.21 19.53 -13.70
C THR A 29 -5.75 19.16 -15.12
N ARG A 30 -4.67 18.39 -15.25
CA ARG A 30 -4.16 17.95 -16.54
C ARG A 30 -4.96 16.80 -17.10
N GLN A 31 -5.46 16.97 -18.31
CA GLN A 31 -6.13 15.87 -19.03
C GLN A 31 -5.10 14.79 -19.43
N LEU A 32 -5.57 13.54 -19.42
CA LEU A 32 -4.80 12.45 -20.04
C LEU A 32 -4.65 12.74 -21.53
N LYS A 33 -3.41 12.73 -22.02
CA LYS A 33 -3.21 12.61 -23.45
C LYS A 33 -3.87 11.32 -23.89
N ARG A 34 -4.87 11.40 -24.77
CA ARG A 34 -5.52 10.22 -25.34
C ARG A 34 -4.45 9.34 -25.95
N ALA A 35 -4.16 8.21 -25.33
CA ALA A 35 -3.31 7.19 -25.92
C ALA A 35 -4.16 6.49 -26.99
N ASN A 36 -4.08 6.96 -28.23
CA ASN A 36 -4.76 6.35 -29.40
C ASN A 36 -4.19 4.95 -29.72
N ARG A 37 -3.25 4.45 -28.95
CA ARG A 37 -2.61 3.17 -29.19
C ARG A 37 -3.31 2.08 -28.37
N LYS A 38 -3.87 1.09 -29.05
CA LYS A 38 -4.39 -0.13 -28.40
C LYS A 38 -3.27 -0.81 -27.63
N MET A 39 -3.47 -1.03 -26.35
CA MET A 39 -2.50 -1.74 -25.52
C MET A 39 -2.49 -3.22 -25.85
N SER A 40 -1.30 -3.83 -25.90
CA SER A 40 -1.15 -5.28 -25.97
C SER A 40 -1.64 -5.95 -24.69
N GLU A 41 -1.98 -7.23 -24.76
CA GLU A 41 -2.39 -8.01 -23.59
C GLU A 41 -1.32 -8.00 -22.49
N TYR A 42 -0.06 -8.19 -22.85
CA TYR A 42 1.08 -8.03 -21.94
C TYR A 42 1.11 -6.66 -21.26
N GLY A 43 0.86 -5.59 -22.02
CA GLY A 43 0.80 -4.23 -21.48
C GLY A 43 -0.32 -4.04 -20.46
N LEU A 44 -1.48 -4.68 -20.66
CA LEU A 44 -2.60 -4.67 -19.72
C LEU A 44 -2.24 -5.39 -18.41
N GLN A 45 -1.67 -6.58 -18.50
CA GLN A 45 -1.23 -7.35 -17.34
C GLN A 45 -0.16 -6.60 -16.53
N LEU A 46 0.82 -6.03 -17.21
CA LEU A 46 1.86 -5.20 -16.59
C LEU A 46 1.26 -3.99 -15.88
N ARG A 47 0.26 -3.35 -16.48
CA ARG A 47 -0.43 -2.20 -15.88
C ARG A 47 -1.15 -2.57 -14.59
N GLU A 48 -1.84 -3.69 -14.54
CA GLU A 48 -2.52 -4.18 -13.33
C GLU A 48 -1.50 -4.48 -12.20
N LYS A 49 -0.40 -5.13 -12.52
CA LYS A 49 0.71 -5.33 -11.57
C LYS A 49 1.23 -3.99 -11.03
N GLN A 50 1.44 -3.00 -11.89
CA GLN A 50 1.93 -1.68 -11.48
C GLN A 50 0.89 -0.92 -10.64
N LYS A 51 -0.41 -1.08 -10.88
CA LYS A 51 -1.46 -0.53 -10.03
C LYS A 51 -1.37 -1.08 -8.61
N ALA A 52 -1.32 -2.41 -8.45
CA ALA A 52 -1.20 -3.04 -7.15
C ALA A 52 0.03 -2.56 -6.38
N LYS A 53 1.20 -2.57 -7.00
CA LYS A 53 2.44 -2.05 -6.40
C LYS A 53 2.32 -0.60 -5.95
N PHE A 54 1.70 0.24 -6.75
CA PHE A 54 1.58 1.66 -6.48
C PHE A 54 0.59 1.96 -5.34
N ILE A 55 -0.53 1.26 -5.30
CA ILE A 55 -1.54 1.41 -4.23
C ILE A 55 -0.92 1.09 -2.87
N TYR A 56 -0.20 -0.02 -2.75
CA TYR A 56 0.42 -0.43 -1.48
C TYR A 56 1.79 0.20 -1.23
N GLY A 57 2.35 0.94 -2.20
CA GLY A 57 3.65 1.59 -2.07
C GLY A 57 4.82 0.60 -1.97
N VAL A 58 4.67 -0.59 -2.52
CA VAL A 58 5.68 -1.67 -2.47
C VAL A 58 6.59 -1.57 -3.70
N LEU A 59 7.90 -1.75 -3.49
CA LEU A 59 8.89 -1.83 -4.57
C LEU A 59 8.89 -3.19 -5.25
N GLU A 60 9.58 -3.31 -6.41
CA GLU A 60 9.54 -4.51 -7.25
C GLU A 60 10.01 -5.78 -6.52
N LYS A 61 11.19 -5.73 -5.89
CA LYS A 61 11.77 -6.89 -5.21
C LYS A 61 10.89 -7.40 -4.04
N PRO A 62 10.44 -6.55 -3.10
CA PRO A 62 9.49 -6.99 -2.08
C PRO A 62 8.17 -7.51 -2.65
N PHE A 63 7.67 -6.90 -3.74
CA PHE A 63 6.44 -7.37 -4.38
C PHE A 63 6.60 -8.78 -4.97
N HIS A 64 7.74 -9.05 -5.61
CA HIS A 64 8.06 -10.38 -6.11
C HIS A 64 8.13 -11.41 -4.97
N ASN A 65 8.77 -11.07 -3.85
CA ASN A 65 8.82 -11.94 -2.67
C ASN A 65 7.41 -12.26 -2.12
N TYR A 66 6.47 -11.29 -2.16
CA TYR A 66 5.08 -11.54 -1.79
C TYR A 66 4.38 -12.47 -2.78
N TYR A 67 4.67 -12.32 -4.07
CA TYR A 67 4.13 -13.21 -5.10
C TYR A 67 4.61 -14.63 -4.90
N ASP A 68 5.90 -14.86 -4.72
CA ASP A 68 6.48 -16.18 -4.48
C ASP A 68 5.91 -16.84 -3.23
N LYS A 69 5.66 -16.05 -2.18
CA LYS A 69 5.02 -16.52 -0.97
C LYS A 69 3.55 -16.90 -1.21
N ALA A 70 2.82 -16.07 -1.96
CA ALA A 70 1.42 -16.32 -2.29
C ALA A 70 1.24 -17.57 -3.17
N ASP A 71 2.18 -17.83 -4.07
CA ASP A 71 2.16 -19.00 -4.96
C ASP A 71 2.34 -20.31 -4.20
N ARG A 72 3.11 -20.31 -3.10
CA ARG A 72 3.29 -21.46 -2.22
C ARG A 72 2.12 -21.72 -1.28
N MET A 73 1.20 -20.77 -1.13
CA MET A 73 0.02 -20.91 -0.28
C MET A 73 -1.07 -21.70 -1.01
N PRO A 74 -1.86 -22.51 -0.30
CA PRO A 74 -3.00 -23.19 -0.91
C PRO A 74 -4.05 -22.18 -1.38
N GLY A 75 -4.69 -22.45 -2.52
CA GLY A 75 -5.73 -21.61 -3.09
C GLY A 75 -5.25 -20.79 -4.29
N GLN A 76 -5.98 -19.72 -4.59
CA GLN A 76 -5.70 -18.86 -5.74
C GLN A 76 -4.57 -17.87 -5.43
N THR A 77 -3.49 -17.91 -6.18
CA THR A 77 -2.29 -17.06 -5.99
C THR A 77 -2.63 -15.56 -5.92
N GLY A 78 -3.53 -15.08 -6.78
CA GLY A 78 -3.94 -13.67 -6.79
C GLY A 78 -4.65 -13.25 -5.51
N ALA A 79 -5.57 -14.07 -4.99
CA ALA A 79 -6.25 -13.82 -3.73
C ALA A 79 -5.26 -13.85 -2.55
N ASN A 80 -4.39 -14.85 -2.51
CA ASN A 80 -3.34 -14.95 -1.49
C ASN A 80 -2.40 -13.74 -1.49
N LEU A 81 -2.02 -13.25 -2.67
CA LEU A 81 -1.20 -12.04 -2.80
C LEU A 81 -1.90 -10.82 -2.21
N MET A 82 -3.19 -10.64 -2.50
CA MET A 82 -3.96 -9.53 -1.95
C MET A 82 -4.09 -9.64 -0.43
N ILE A 83 -4.31 -10.83 0.11
CA ILE A 83 -4.34 -11.07 1.56
C ILE A 83 -3.01 -10.68 2.21
N LEU A 84 -1.88 -11.08 1.62
CA LEU A 84 -0.55 -10.73 2.15
C LEU A 84 -0.29 -9.22 2.11
N LEU A 85 -0.71 -8.53 1.05
CA LEU A 85 -0.56 -7.07 0.94
C LEU A 85 -1.48 -6.32 1.90
N GLU A 86 -2.71 -6.78 2.09
CA GLU A 86 -3.64 -6.19 3.06
C GLU A 86 -3.24 -6.45 4.51
N SER A 87 -2.57 -7.56 4.80
CA SER A 87 -2.10 -7.93 6.15
C SER A 87 -0.87 -7.15 6.62
N ARG A 88 -0.29 -6.29 5.81
CA ARG A 88 0.84 -5.44 6.21
C ARG A 88 0.42 -4.43 7.27
N LEU A 89 1.27 -4.21 8.27
CA LEU A 89 0.97 -3.30 9.37
C LEU A 89 0.72 -1.86 8.90
N ASP A 90 1.49 -1.36 7.94
CA ASP A 90 1.30 -0.04 7.36
C ASP A 90 -0.09 0.11 6.69
N ASN A 91 -0.54 -0.92 5.99
CA ASN A 91 -1.86 -0.93 5.38
C ASN A 91 -2.98 -1.07 6.41
N VAL A 92 -2.80 -1.91 7.43
CA VAL A 92 -3.78 -2.08 8.52
C VAL A 92 -3.98 -0.76 9.27
N VAL A 93 -2.90 -0.06 9.62
CA VAL A 93 -2.95 1.26 10.28
C VAL A 93 -3.70 2.29 9.40
N PHE A 94 -3.47 2.28 8.09
CA PHE A 94 -4.21 3.12 7.15
C PHE A 94 -5.71 2.74 7.11
N ARG A 95 -6.05 1.46 7.01
CA ARG A 95 -7.44 0.97 6.97
C ARG A 95 -8.22 1.26 8.25
N MET A 96 -7.54 1.26 9.39
CA MET A 96 -8.14 1.62 10.69
C MET A 96 -8.38 3.13 10.84
N GLY A 97 -7.92 3.95 9.90
CA GLY A 97 -8.14 5.39 9.90
C GLY A 97 -7.16 6.21 10.75
N PHE A 98 -6.08 5.60 11.27
CA PHE A 98 -5.05 6.33 12.01
C PHE A 98 -4.18 7.22 11.14
N ALA A 99 -4.22 7.04 9.82
CA ALA A 99 -3.49 7.83 8.86
C ALA A 99 -4.34 8.10 7.63
N ARG A 100 -4.13 9.25 6.99
CA ARG A 100 -4.83 9.62 5.75
C ARG A 100 -4.30 8.89 4.52
N THR A 101 -3.02 8.54 4.55
CA THR A 101 -2.34 7.85 3.44
C THR A 101 -1.50 6.69 3.96
N ARG A 102 -1.23 5.71 3.08
CA ARG A 102 -0.32 4.60 3.44
C ARG A 102 1.12 5.06 3.71
N LYS A 103 1.55 6.18 3.09
CA LYS A 103 2.87 6.77 3.37
C LYS A 103 2.95 7.33 4.78
N GLU A 104 1.91 8.02 5.22
CA GLU A 104 1.78 8.52 6.59
C GLU A 104 1.71 7.36 7.59
N ALA A 105 0.87 6.35 7.33
CA ALA A 105 0.80 5.15 8.14
C ALA A 105 2.16 4.47 8.31
N ARG A 106 2.93 4.38 7.23
CA ARG A 106 4.29 3.84 7.26
C ARG A 106 5.21 4.66 8.15
N GLN A 107 5.14 5.98 8.11
CA GLN A 107 5.91 6.87 8.97
C GLN A 107 5.53 6.71 10.44
N ILE A 108 4.24 6.61 10.75
CA ILE A 108 3.74 6.36 12.11
C ILE A 108 4.31 5.05 12.66
N VAL A 109 4.33 3.99 11.87
CA VAL A 109 4.91 2.70 12.26
C VAL A 109 6.43 2.80 12.44
N ASP A 110 7.16 3.40 11.50
CA ASP A 110 8.61 3.58 11.57
C ASP A 110 9.03 4.37 12.82
N HIS A 111 8.22 5.33 13.26
CA HIS A 111 8.46 6.15 14.45
C HIS A 111 8.01 5.49 15.77
N LYS A 112 7.65 4.20 15.74
CA LYS A 112 7.28 3.41 16.92
C LYS A 112 6.01 3.85 17.65
N HIS A 113 5.08 4.50 16.95
CA HIS A 113 3.80 4.93 17.53
C HIS A 113 2.73 3.83 17.54
N VAL A 114 3.03 2.62 17.08
CA VAL A 114 2.07 1.51 16.97
C VAL A 114 2.45 0.37 17.90
N LEU A 115 1.48 -0.08 18.67
CA LEU A 115 1.56 -1.25 19.51
C LEU A 115 0.71 -2.38 18.92
N VAL A 116 1.29 -3.56 18.82
CA VAL A 116 0.59 -4.79 18.42
C VAL A 116 0.62 -5.75 19.61
N ASN A 117 -0.54 -6.08 20.14
CA ASN A 117 -0.64 -6.89 21.38
C ASN A 117 0.26 -6.38 22.53
N GLY A 118 0.28 -5.08 22.74
CA GLY A 118 1.08 -4.43 23.78
C GLY A 118 2.58 -4.31 23.51
N LYS A 119 3.07 -4.83 22.37
CA LYS A 119 4.48 -4.73 21.96
C LYS A 119 4.64 -3.68 20.86
N CYS A 120 5.64 -2.81 21.00
CA CYS A 120 5.95 -1.81 19.99
C CYS A 120 6.56 -2.48 18.75
N VAL A 121 5.98 -2.21 17.58
CA VAL A 121 6.46 -2.71 16.30
C VAL A 121 6.80 -1.53 15.39
N ASN A 122 8.02 -1.50 14.88
CA ASN A 122 8.53 -0.44 13.99
C ASN A 122 8.81 -0.92 12.57
N ILE A 123 8.26 -2.07 12.18
CA ILE A 123 8.44 -2.66 10.85
C ILE A 123 7.14 -2.51 10.06
N PRO A 124 7.07 -1.61 9.05
CA PRO A 124 5.84 -1.40 8.27
C PRO A 124 5.38 -2.64 7.51
N SER A 125 6.31 -3.50 7.12
CA SER A 125 6.03 -4.77 6.42
C SER A 125 5.64 -5.93 7.35
N TYR A 126 5.52 -5.69 8.65
CA TYR A 126 5.07 -6.69 9.62
C TYR A 126 3.69 -7.23 9.22
N LEU A 127 3.55 -8.56 9.18
CA LEU A 127 2.29 -9.20 8.81
C LEU A 127 1.42 -9.38 10.06
N VAL A 128 0.27 -8.72 10.06
CA VAL A 128 -0.75 -8.85 11.10
C VAL A 128 -1.62 -10.06 10.76
N THR A 129 -1.69 -11.02 11.68
CA THR A 129 -2.56 -12.20 11.55
C THR A 129 -3.81 -12.07 12.39
N VAL A 130 -4.82 -12.89 12.13
CA VAL A 130 -6.12 -12.87 12.84
C VAL A 130 -5.98 -13.07 14.36
N SER A 131 -4.87 -13.67 14.82
CA SER A 131 -4.58 -13.84 16.26
C SER A 131 -4.18 -12.53 16.97
N TYR A 132 -3.90 -11.44 16.21
CA TYR A 132 -3.61 -10.14 16.79
C TYR A 132 -4.90 -9.35 16.97
N THR A 133 -5.46 -9.41 18.18
CA THR A 133 -6.75 -8.81 18.50
C THR A 133 -6.66 -7.36 18.98
N HIS A 134 -5.45 -6.84 19.24
CA HIS A 134 -5.29 -5.52 19.84
C HIS A 134 -4.20 -4.69 19.12
N LEU A 135 -4.66 -3.65 18.40
CA LEU A 135 -3.82 -2.61 17.84
C LEU A 135 -4.09 -1.31 18.57
N ARG A 136 -3.04 -0.67 19.07
CA ARG A 136 -3.12 0.65 19.72
C ARG A 136 -2.11 1.58 19.06
N ALA A 137 -2.57 2.75 18.65
CA ALA A 137 -1.71 3.85 18.25
C ALA A 137 -1.56 4.82 19.42
N HIS A 138 -0.35 5.28 19.71
CA HIS A 138 -0.14 6.42 20.59
C HIS A 138 -0.51 7.69 19.82
N GLU A 139 -1.55 8.35 20.30
CA GLU A 139 -1.79 9.73 19.92
C GLU A 139 -0.63 10.56 20.52
N THR A 140 0.16 11.17 19.67
CA THR A 140 1.01 12.27 20.11
C THR A 140 0.06 13.40 20.48
N GLU A 141 -0.14 13.65 21.76
CA GLU A 141 -0.74 14.89 22.22
C GLU A 141 0.10 16.03 21.66
N LEU A 142 -0.41 16.66 20.59
CA LEU A 142 0.05 17.97 20.20
C LEU A 142 -0.47 18.92 21.27
N HIS A 143 0.32 19.16 22.29
CA HIS A 143 0.14 20.35 23.13
C HIS A 143 0.33 21.58 22.25
N LEU A 144 -0.78 22.26 21.98
CA LEU A 144 -0.80 23.64 21.50
C LEU A 144 -0.19 24.56 22.57
#